data_2e97fc7f0d532f64c32ca67955097483
#
_entry.id   2e97fc7f0d532f64c32ca67955097483
#
_cell.length_a   1.000
_cell.length_b   1.000
_cell.length_c   1.000
_cell.angle_alpha   90.00
_cell.angle_beta   90.00
_cell.angle_gamma   90.00
#
_symmetry.space_group_name_H-M   'P 1'
#
loop_
_entity.id
_entity.type
_entity.pdbx_description
1 polymer ?
#
loop_
_entity_poly.entity_id
_entity_poly.type
_entity_poly.pdbx_seq_one_letter_code
_entity_poly.pdbx_strand_id
1 'polypeptide(L)'
;MLVEYEPGASSPAHTHPKSAFIYATVLEGEIRSKVNDGPEKVYRAGESFAELPGDHHAVSANNSKTQPARLLAVFVVDTNEKNLVTNDK
;
A
#
# COMPACT_ATOMS: atom_id res chain seq x y z
N MET A 1 8.51 -1.01 -5.63
CA MET A 1 8.15 -2.36 -5.13
C MET A 1 6.86 -2.82 -5.80
N LEU A 2 6.88 -3.97 -6.41
CA LEU A 2 5.66 -4.59 -6.93
C LEU A 2 5.01 -5.42 -5.84
N VAL A 3 3.74 -5.16 -5.57
CA VAL A 3 2.96 -5.89 -4.58
C VAL A 3 1.85 -6.66 -5.30
N GLU A 4 1.78 -7.94 -5.05
CA GLU A 4 0.79 -8.82 -5.65
C GLU A 4 -0.08 -9.46 -4.58
N TYR A 5 -1.40 -9.41 -4.77
CA TYR A 5 -2.35 -10.03 -3.86
C TYR A 5 -3.18 -11.08 -4.58
N GLU A 6 -3.22 -12.26 -4.02
CA GLU A 6 -4.20 -13.27 -4.44
C GLU A 6 -5.61 -12.82 -4.06
N PRO A 7 -6.65 -13.42 -4.65
CA PRO A 7 -8.03 -13.11 -4.25
C PRO A 7 -8.22 -13.21 -2.74
N GLY A 8 -8.78 -12.15 -2.14
CA GLY A 8 -9.04 -12.09 -0.70
C GLY A 8 -7.84 -11.84 0.19
N ALA A 9 -6.63 -11.70 -0.38
CA ALA A 9 -5.41 -11.50 0.41
C ALA A 9 -5.25 -10.05 0.87
N SER A 10 -4.47 -9.86 1.92
CA SER A 10 -4.15 -8.53 2.46
C SER A 10 -2.75 -8.51 3.05
N SER A 11 -2.18 -7.31 3.16
CA SER A 11 -0.97 -7.08 3.94
C SER A 11 -1.35 -6.72 5.37
N PRO A 12 -0.50 -7.05 6.36
CA PRO A 12 -0.68 -6.54 7.72
C PRO A 12 -0.63 -5.01 7.74
N ALA A 13 -1.32 -4.40 8.70
CA ALA A 13 -1.15 -2.98 8.95
C ALA A 13 0.32 -2.69 9.24
N HIS A 14 0.85 -1.59 8.70
CA HIS A 14 2.29 -1.33 8.74
C HIS A 14 2.60 0.16 8.64
N THR A 15 3.83 0.49 9.00
CA THR A 15 4.39 1.84 8.81
C THR A 15 5.60 1.76 7.90
N HIS A 16 5.88 2.87 7.23
CA HIS A 16 7.08 3.06 6.42
C HIS A 16 8.06 3.97 7.17
N PRO A 17 9.34 4.04 6.75
CA PRO A 17 10.29 4.97 7.37
C PRO A 17 9.77 6.41 7.38
N LYS A 18 10.18 7.18 8.38
CA LYS A 18 9.75 8.58 8.51
C LYS A 18 10.21 9.45 7.34
N SER A 19 11.22 9.02 6.59
CA SER A 19 11.68 9.72 5.38
C SER A 19 10.92 9.29 4.12
N ALA A 20 10.10 8.24 4.21
CA ALA A 20 9.51 7.63 3.03
C ALA A 20 8.28 8.37 2.54
N PHE A 21 8.31 8.78 1.28
CA PHE A 21 7.14 9.17 0.50
C PHE A 21 6.86 8.02 -0.47
N ILE A 22 5.62 7.54 -0.50
CA ILE A 22 5.25 6.42 -1.36
C ILE A 22 4.15 6.87 -2.32
N TYR A 23 4.35 6.58 -3.60
CA TYR A 23 3.33 6.79 -4.62
C TYR A 23 2.97 5.42 -5.19
N ALA A 24 1.73 4.99 -4.96
CA ALA A 24 1.26 3.68 -5.36
C ALA A 24 0.25 3.78 -6.49
N THR A 25 0.44 2.96 -7.52
CA THR A 25 -0.47 2.88 -8.67
C THR A 25 -0.99 1.46 -8.80
N VAL A 26 -2.30 1.30 -8.87
CA VAL A 26 -2.92 -0.01 -9.09
C VAL A 26 -2.74 -0.41 -10.54
N LEU A 27 -2.13 -1.56 -10.78
CA LEU A 27 -1.87 -2.07 -12.12
C LEU A 27 -2.96 -3.04 -12.59
N GLU A 28 -3.54 -3.79 -11.65
CA GLU A 28 -4.53 -4.81 -11.97
C GLU A 28 -5.46 -5.00 -10.78
N GLY A 29 -6.74 -5.19 -11.04
CA GLY A 29 -7.74 -5.46 -10.01
C GLY A 29 -8.14 -4.23 -9.20
N GLU A 30 -8.51 -4.45 -7.96
CA GLU A 30 -8.97 -3.41 -7.04
C GLU A 30 -8.27 -3.55 -5.69
N ILE A 31 -7.73 -2.45 -5.19
CA ILE A 31 -7.04 -2.40 -3.89
C ILE A 31 -7.85 -1.54 -2.93
N ARG A 32 -8.17 -2.10 -1.77
CA ARG A 32 -8.78 -1.37 -0.67
C ARG A 32 -7.67 -0.84 0.22
N SER A 33 -7.66 0.47 0.47
CA SER A 33 -6.58 1.12 1.20
C SER A 33 -7.13 2.12 2.22
N LYS A 34 -6.46 2.15 3.38
CA LYS A 34 -6.71 3.15 4.42
C LYS A 34 -5.37 3.60 4.97
N VAL A 35 -5.16 4.91 4.96
CA VAL A 35 -3.94 5.54 5.49
C VAL A 35 -4.32 6.35 6.73
N ASN A 36 -3.65 6.11 7.84
CA ASN A 36 -3.94 6.72 9.15
C ASN A 36 -5.41 6.49 9.54
N ASP A 37 -6.06 7.51 10.05
CA ASP A 37 -7.48 7.47 10.44
C ASP A 37 -8.40 7.99 9.34
N GLY A 38 -7.86 8.14 8.14
CA GLY A 38 -8.63 8.58 6.98
C GLY A 38 -9.66 7.53 6.52
N PRO A 39 -10.49 7.88 5.53
CA PRO A 39 -11.49 6.94 5.03
C PRO A 39 -10.82 5.78 4.29
N GLU A 40 -11.43 4.61 4.40
CA GLU A 40 -11.08 3.45 3.58
C GLU A 40 -11.64 3.67 2.17
N LYS A 41 -10.78 3.53 1.17
CA LYS A 41 -11.14 3.74 -0.24
C LYS A 41 -10.74 2.54 -1.08
N VAL A 42 -11.46 2.33 -2.19
CA VAL A 42 -11.13 1.33 -3.19
C VAL A 42 -10.53 2.03 -4.40
N TYR A 43 -9.34 1.57 -4.80
CA TYR A 43 -8.63 2.07 -5.98
C TYR A 43 -8.60 0.97 -7.04
N ARG A 44 -8.93 1.34 -8.27
CA ARG A 44 -8.99 0.43 -9.41
C ARG A 44 -7.76 0.60 -10.30
N ALA A 45 -7.58 -0.33 -11.23
CA ALA A 45 -6.48 -0.27 -12.19
C ALA A 45 -6.40 1.11 -12.84
N GLY A 46 -5.20 1.70 -12.83
CA GLY A 46 -4.93 3.04 -13.34
C GLY A 46 -5.06 4.14 -12.29
N GLU A 47 -5.65 3.87 -11.15
CA GLU A 47 -5.76 4.85 -10.06
C GLU A 47 -4.55 4.77 -9.13
N SER A 48 -4.25 5.89 -8.49
CA SER A 48 -3.07 6.02 -7.62
C SER A 48 -3.42 6.67 -6.30
N PHE A 49 -2.59 6.42 -5.29
CA PHE A 49 -2.66 7.09 -4.01
C PHE A 49 -1.25 7.29 -3.45
N ALA A 50 -1.14 8.18 -2.47
CA ALA A 50 0.14 8.50 -1.86
C ALA A 50 0.10 8.28 -0.35
N GLU A 51 1.26 7.91 0.21
CA GLU A 51 1.50 7.88 1.65
C GLU A 51 2.61 8.88 1.95
N LEU A 52 2.35 9.77 2.90
CA LEU A 52 3.30 10.79 3.32
C LEU A 52 4.30 10.22 4.32
N PRO A 53 5.47 10.86 4.49
CA PRO A 53 6.43 10.40 5.48
C PRO A 53 5.81 10.22 6.87
N GLY A 54 6.03 9.05 7.46
CA GLY A 54 5.50 8.72 8.79
C GLY A 54 4.07 8.19 8.82
N ASP A 55 3.38 8.15 7.70
CA ASP A 55 2.00 7.64 7.66
C ASP A 55 1.94 6.16 8.01
N HIS A 56 0.84 5.78 8.66
CA HIS A 56 0.51 4.40 8.98
C HIS A 56 -0.48 3.85 7.95
N HIS A 57 -0.08 2.80 7.23
CA HIS A 57 -0.95 2.15 6.25
C HIS A 57 -1.80 1.10 6.96
N ALA A 58 -2.98 1.51 7.41
CA ALA A 58 -3.83 0.67 8.25
C ALA A 58 -4.47 -0.48 7.48
N VAL A 59 -4.83 -0.26 6.22
CA VAL A 59 -5.44 -1.29 5.37
C VAL A 59 -4.79 -1.27 4.00
N SER A 60 -4.35 -2.44 3.54
CA SER A 60 -3.92 -2.67 2.17
C SER A 60 -4.34 -4.08 1.78
N ALA A 61 -5.36 -4.19 0.95
CA ALA A 61 -6.00 -5.48 0.68
C ALA A 61 -6.55 -5.54 -0.73
N ASN A 62 -6.63 -6.76 -1.25
CA ASN A 62 -7.38 -7.02 -2.46
C ASN A 62 -8.87 -6.91 -2.13
N ASN A 63 -9.58 -6.01 -2.81
CA ASN A 63 -11.01 -5.81 -2.60
C ASN A 63 -11.86 -6.93 -3.20
N SER A 64 -11.28 -7.77 -4.06
CA SER A 64 -11.97 -8.89 -4.71
C SER A 64 -11.63 -10.22 -4.05
N LYS A 65 -12.60 -11.10 -3.93
CA LYS A 65 -12.41 -12.47 -3.48
C LYS A 65 -12.21 -13.46 -4.65
N THR A 66 -12.31 -12.97 -5.88
CA THR A 66 -12.29 -13.82 -7.08
C THR A 66 -11.20 -13.46 -8.07
N GLN A 67 -10.68 -12.22 -8.04
CA GLN A 67 -9.68 -11.74 -8.99
C GLN A 67 -8.41 -11.32 -8.26
N PRO A 68 -7.23 -11.55 -8.88
CA PRO A 68 -5.97 -11.06 -8.30
C PRO A 68 -5.87 -9.55 -8.42
N ALA A 69 -4.98 -8.95 -7.63
CA ALA A 69 -4.69 -7.53 -7.69
C ALA A 69 -3.19 -7.29 -7.63
N ARG A 70 -2.72 -6.24 -8.29
CA ARG A 70 -1.33 -5.82 -8.26
C ARG A 70 -1.23 -4.31 -8.16
N LEU A 71 -0.25 -3.85 -7.40
CA LEU A 71 0.08 -2.43 -7.34
C LEU A 71 1.59 -2.22 -7.39
N LEU A 72 1.99 -1.08 -7.94
CA LEU A 72 3.38 -0.66 -7.97
C LEU A 72 3.56 0.47 -6.97
N ALA A 73 4.37 0.24 -5.95
CA ALA A 73 4.69 1.25 -4.95
C ALA A 73 6.09 1.81 -5.25
N VAL A 74 6.15 3.11 -5.51
CA VAL A 74 7.41 3.84 -5.71
C VAL A 74 7.75 4.53 -4.41
N PHE A 75 8.93 4.19 -3.85
CA PHE A 75 9.42 4.75 -2.60
C PHE A 75 10.44 5.83 -2.88
N VAL A 76 10.24 7.00 -2.29
CA VAL A 76 11.25 8.05 -2.23
C VAL A 76 11.68 8.14 -0.77
N VAL A 77 12.86 7.62 -0.47
CA VAL A 77 13.35 7.46 0.90
C VAL A 77 14.82 7.86 1.00
N ASP A 78 15.29 8.05 2.22
CA ASP A 78 16.73 8.28 2.46
C ASP A 78 17.52 7.04 2.05
N THR A 79 18.69 7.25 1.48
CA THR A 79 19.54 6.17 0.98
C THR A 79 19.99 5.19 2.08
N ASN A 80 19.97 5.62 3.32
CA ASN A 80 20.38 4.80 4.46
C ASN A 80 19.24 3.98 5.07
N GLU A 81 18.02 4.14 4.57
CA GLU A 81 16.89 3.39 5.10
C GLU A 81 16.97 1.93 4.66
N LYS A 82 16.83 1.02 5.62
CA LYS A 82 16.94 -0.42 5.40
C LYS A 82 15.60 -1.14 5.53
N ASN A 83 14.73 -0.68 6.44
CA ASN A 83 13.45 -1.29 6.69
C ASN A 83 12.36 -0.42 6.06
N LEU A 84 11.92 -0.79 4.85
CA LEU A 84 10.90 -0.01 4.12
C LEU A 84 9.50 -0.23 4.66
N VAL A 85 9.26 -1.33 5.35
CA VAL A 85 7.96 -1.69 5.92
C VAL A 85 8.18 -2.26 7.31
N THR A 86 7.44 -1.75 8.30
CA THR A 86 7.42 -2.30 9.65
C THR A 86 5.99 -2.71 9.98
N ASN A 87 5.76 -4.01 10.07
CA ASN A 87 4.44 -4.54 10.35
C ASN A 87 4.03 -4.30 11.81
N ASP A 88 2.76 -4.03 12.03
CA ASP A 88 2.19 -3.95 13.36
C ASP A 88 2.26 -5.33 14.01
N LYS A 89 2.46 -5.32 15.32
CA LYS A 89 2.52 -6.56 16.11
C LYS A 89 1.14 -6.98 16.57
#